data_77bfa2e47b7c7198a3f05abd30f21e0f
#
_entry.id   77bfa2e47b7c7198a3f05abd30f21e0f
#
_cell.length_a   1.000
_cell.length_b   1.000
_cell.length_c   1.000
_cell.angle_alpha   90.00
_cell.angle_beta   90.00
_cell.angle_gamma   90.00
#
_symmetry.space_group_name_H-M   'P 1'
#
loop_
_entity.id
_entity.type
_entity.pdbx_description
1 polymer ?
#
loop_
_entity_poly.entity_id
_entity_poly.type
_entity_poly.pdbx_seq_one_letter_code
_entity_poly.pdbx_strand_id
1 'polypeptide(L)'
;MRNSKHTVRLSIAVAITTLLSLVGVTQASAAAGPYTALGDSYSSGVGTRNYYSDSGSCYRGPQAYPVQVAARLGAPLTFAACSGARVPDVLNQLGSLTTSTTYVTVSVGGNDAGFADVITQCAKPWPWTCTTEINNANNYIRNTLPGALNNLYNQIRTKAPNARVAVVGYPRLFNGAECNVGARISPGEQSSLNATADLLASTTAGRAAAYGFRFVDVRGPFTGHAVCDSVEWVNGLSNPILESYHPNGNGHTAGYTPLVTNALAAAAARV
;
A
#
# COMPACT_ATOMS: atom_id res chain seq x y z
N MET A 1 -40.11 90.48 -34.77
CA MET A 1 -39.78 89.28 -35.52
C MET A 1 -38.41 88.78 -35.06
N ARG A 2 -38.35 87.72 -34.30
CA ARG A 2 -37.11 87.30 -33.65
C ARG A 2 -36.84 85.87 -34.08
N ASN A 3 -35.85 85.66 -34.94
CA ASN A 3 -35.42 84.34 -35.41
C ASN A 3 -34.59 83.61 -34.33
N SER A 4 -35.09 82.49 -33.88
CA SER A 4 -34.35 81.60 -32.98
C SER A 4 -33.65 80.52 -33.83
N LYS A 5 -32.34 80.48 -33.78
CA LYS A 5 -31.52 79.41 -34.40
C LYS A 5 -31.27 78.33 -33.37
N HIS A 6 -31.85 77.18 -33.60
CA HIS A 6 -31.55 75.96 -32.80
C HIS A 6 -30.26 75.32 -33.33
N THR A 7 -29.25 75.31 -32.52
CA THR A 7 -27.99 74.56 -32.75
C THR A 7 -28.13 73.18 -32.19
N VAL A 8 -28.15 72.15 -33.04
CA VAL A 8 -28.11 70.73 -32.66
C VAL A 8 -26.68 70.35 -32.36
N ARG A 9 -26.39 69.98 -31.08
CA ARG A 9 -25.09 69.43 -30.73
C ARG A 9 -25.16 67.88 -30.84
N LEU A 10 -24.40 67.37 -31.80
CA LEU A 10 -24.23 65.90 -31.99
C LEU A 10 -23.17 65.40 -31.03
N SER A 11 -23.59 64.66 -30.03
CA SER A 11 -22.67 64.02 -29.07
C SER A 11 -22.28 62.63 -29.59
N ILE A 12 -21.02 62.49 -30.05
CA ILE A 12 -20.48 61.19 -30.43
C ILE A 12 -20.00 60.47 -29.13
N ALA A 13 -20.71 59.44 -28.72
CA ALA A 13 -20.25 58.52 -27.65
C ALA A 13 -19.31 57.48 -28.24
N VAL A 14 -18.02 57.56 -27.93
CA VAL A 14 -17.04 56.56 -28.29
C VAL A 14 -17.12 55.45 -27.24
N ALA A 15 -17.67 54.29 -27.59
CA ALA A 15 -17.66 53.10 -26.76
C ALA A 15 -16.29 52.38 -26.89
N ILE A 16 -15.45 52.48 -25.88
CA ILE A 16 -14.21 51.73 -25.79
C ILE A 16 -14.55 50.35 -25.23
N THR A 17 -14.65 49.33 -26.09
CA THR A 17 -14.74 47.92 -25.71
C THR A 17 -13.35 47.42 -25.38
N THR A 18 -13.03 47.33 -24.09
CA THR A 18 -11.84 46.62 -23.58
C THR A 18 -12.08 45.11 -23.69
N LEU A 19 -11.47 44.45 -24.66
CA LEU A 19 -11.32 43.00 -24.70
C LEU A 19 -10.36 42.58 -23.56
N LEU A 20 -10.88 42.07 -22.44
CA LEU A 20 -10.10 41.31 -21.49
C LEU A 20 -9.79 39.94 -22.10
N SER A 21 -8.59 39.77 -22.64
CA SER A 21 -8.05 38.47 -23.00
C SER A 21 -7.80 37.69 -21.71
N LEU A 22 -8.68 36.74 -21.35
CA LEU A 22 -8.40 35.71 -20.33
C LEU A 22 -7.27 34.83 -20.88
N VAL A 23 -6.03 35.18 -20.55
CA VAL A 23 -4.91 34.25 -20.66
C VAL A 23 -5.13 33.17 -19.59
N GLY A 24 -5.72 32.04 -20.00
CA GLY A 24 -5.80 30.86 -19.18
C GLY A 24 -4.39 30.39 -18.87
N VAL A 25 -3.91 30.68 -17.67
CA VAL A 25 -2.68 30.08 -17.13
C VAL A 25 -2.99 28.62 -16.90
N THR A 26 -2.68 27.75 -17.86
CA THR A 26 -2.62 26.31 -17.63
C THR A 26 -1.49 26.09 -16.63
N GLN A 27 -1.84 25.88 -15.35
CA GLN A 27 -0.88 25.39 -14.38
C GLN A 27 -0.42 24.02 -14.89
N ALA A 28 0.79 23.97 -15.44
CA ALA A 28 1.46 22.71 -15.67
C ALA A 28 1.58 22.03 -14.30
N SER A 29 0.79 20.97 -14.09
CA SER A 29 0.96 20.13 -12.90
C SER A 29 2.39 19.64 -12.93
N ALA A 30 3.21 20.02 -11.92
CA ALA A 30 4.56 19.52 -11.84
C ALA A 30 4.50 18.00 -11.82
N ALA A 31 5.28 17.35 -12.69
CA ALA A 31 5.32 15.88 -12.74
C ALA A 31 5.62 15.34 -11.35
N ALA A 32 4.87 14.32 -10.93
CA ALA A 32 5.11 13.71 -9.63
C ALA A 32 6.52 13.10 -9.62
N GLY A 33 7.21 13.25 -8.49
CA GLY A 33 8.56 12.72 -8.33
C GLY A 33 8.59 11.18 -8.26
N PRO A 34 9.79 10.57 -8.34
CA PRO A 34 9.95 9.12 -8.38
C PRO A 34 9.34 8.39 -7.20
N TYR A 35 8.70 7.25 -7.47
CA TYR A 35 8.14 6.34 -6.49
C TYR A 35 8.90 5.02 -6.50
N THR A 36 9.33 4.55 -5.31
CA THR A 36 9.95 3.24 -5.14
C THR A 36 9.06 2.37 -4.24
N ALA A 37 8.68 1.20 -4.75
CA ALA A 37 7.93 0.20 -4.01
C ALA A 37 8.86 -0.93 -3.56
N LEU A 38 9.04 -1.02 -2.25
CA LEU A 38 9.80 -2.05 -1.54
C LEU A 38 8.85 -3.04 -0.91
N GLY A 39 9.36 -4.21 -0.53
CA GLY A 39 8.63 -5.14 0.31
C GLY A 39 8.60 -6.56 -0.20
N ASP A 40 7.59 -7.28 0.26
CA ASP A 40 7.39 -8.71 0.07
C ASP A 40 6.31 -9.04 -0.98
N SER A 41 5.72 -10.24 -0.88
CA SER A 41 4.67 -10.73 -1.78
C SER A 41 3.41 -9.88 -1.81
N TYR A 42 3.05 -9.23 -0.69
CA TYR A 42 1.90 -8.33 -0.62
C TYR A 42 2.12 -7.03 -1.40
N SER A 43 3.38 -6.58 -1.51
CA SER A 43 3.74 -5.47 -2.39
C SER A 43 3.97 -5.92 -3.83
N SER A 44 4.55 -7.10 -4.07
CA SER A 44 4.85 -7.58 -5.43
C SER A 44 3.59 -7.94 -6.22
N GLY A 45 2.51 -8.32 -5.56
CA GLY A 45 1.22 -8.65 -6.19
C GLY A 45 0.96 -10.14 -6.34
N VAL A 46 1.62 -10.99 -5.51
CA VAL A 46 1.22 -12.39 -5.37
C VAL A 46 -0.25 -12.45 -4.98
N GLY A 47 -0.98 -13.38 -5.58
CA GLY A 47 -2.44 -13.49 -5.41
C GLY A 47 -3.25 -12.93 -6.58
N THR A 48 -2.64 -12.13 -7.46
CA THR A 48 -3.31 -11.53 -8.62
C THR A 48 -3.34 -12.42 -9.86
N ARG A 49 -2.56 -13.50 -9.88
CA ARG A 49 -2.43 -14.46 -11.00
C ARG A 49 -1.98 -13.84 -12.32
N ASN A 50 -1.44 -12.63 -12.27
CA ASN A 50 -0.94 -11.92 -13.44
C ASN A 50 0.40 -11.27 -13.10
N TYR A 51 1.49 -11.78 -13.68
CA TYR A 51 2.85 -11.39 -13.36
C TYR A 51 3.62 -10.98 -14.61
N TYR A 52 4.55 -10.05 -14.45
CA TYR A 52 5.50 -9.71 -15.50
C TYR A 52 6.45 -10.90 -15.76
N SER A 53 6.66 -11.24 -17.01
CA SER A 53 7.48 -12.39 -17.42
C SER A 53 8.95 -12.27 -16.98
N ASP A 54 9.45 -11.05 -16.80
CA ASP A 54 10.80 -10.73 -16.35
C ASP A 54 10.93 -10.61 -14.83
N SER A 55 9.86 -10.79 -14.08
CA SER A 55 9.89 -10.65 -12.61
C SER A 55 10.48 -11.85 -11.89
N GLY A 56 10.62 -13.01 -12.57
CA GLY A 56 11.14 -14.24 -11.98
C GLY A 56 10.42 -14.64 -10.70
N SER A 57 11.18 -15.07 -9.69
CA SER A 57 10.65 -15.47 -8.38
C SER A 57 10.09 -14.32 -7.54
N CYS A 58 10.24 -13.08 -7.97
CA CYS A 58 9.64 -11.94 -7.25
C CYS A 58 8.13 -11.80 -7.49
N TYR A 59 7.59 -12.40 -8.55
CA TYR A 59 6.16 -12.38 -8.88
C TYR A 59 5.56 -10.96 -8.85
N ARG A 60 6.27 -9.97 -9.41
CA ARG A 60 5.72 -8.62 -9.59
C ARG A 60 4.67 -8.63 -10.69
N GLY A 61 3.54 -7.99 -10.43
CA GLY A 61 2.43 -8.01 -11.38
C GLY A 61 1.80 -6.63 -11.64
N PRO A 62 1.17 -6.45 -12.82
CA PRO A 62 0.55 -5.19 -13.21
C PRO A 62 -0.67 -4.82 -12.36
N GLN A 63 -1.28 -5.79 -11.67
CA GLN A 63 -2.41 -5.56 -10.77
C GLN A 63 -1.98 -5.27 -9.32
N ALA A 64 -0.69 -5.33 -9.01
CA ALA A 64 -0.19 -4.98 -7.69
C ALA A 64 -0.50 -3.52 -7.34
N TYR A 65 -0.81 -3.23 -6.07
CA TYR A 65 -1.14 -1.87 -5.64
C TYR A 65 -0.05 -0.84 -5.97
N PRO A 66 1.26 -1.15 -5.94
CA PRO A 66 2.27 -0.15 -6.29
C PRO A 66 2.12 0.38 -7.71
N VAL A 67 1.78 -0.47 -8.67
CA VAL A 67 1.55 -0.07 -10.07
C VAL A 67 0.35 0.85 -10.17
N GLN A 68 -0.74 0.50 -9.51
CA GLN A 68 -1.97 1.30 -9.49
C GLN A 68 -1.78 2.65 -8.77
N VAL A 69 -1.02 2.67 -7.67
CA VAL A 69 -0.67 3.89 -6.93
C VAL A 69 0.22 4.80 -7.79
N ALA A 70 1.22 4.24 -8.46
CA ALA A 70 2.08 4.99 -9.40
C ALA A 70 1.27 5.69 -10.48
N ALA A 71 0.32 4.98 -11.09
CA ALA A 71 -0.59 5.53 -12.09
C ALA A 71 -1.45 6.67 -11.52
N ARG A 72 -2.01 6.51 -10.31
CA ARG A 72 -2.83 7.55 -9.65
C ARG A 72 -2.03 8.79 -9.26
N LEU A 73 -0.78 8.62 -8.88
CA LEU A 73 0.12 9.72 -8.53
C LEU A 73 0.75 10.37 -9.78
N GLY A 74 0.68 9.74 -10.94
CA GLY A 74 1.46 10.15 -12.12
C GLY A 74 2.97 10.05 -11.90
N ALA A 75 3.42 9.12 -11.06
CA ALA A 75 4.81 8.97 -10.62
C ALA A 75 5.52 7.83 -11.36
N PRO A 76 6.75 8.03 -11.85
CA PRO A 76 7.54 6.93 -12.37
C PRO A 76 7.86 5.93 -11.24
N LEU A 77 7.61 4.63 -11.50
CA LEU A 77 7.73 3.56 -10.53
C LEU A 77 9.05 2.79 -10.67
N THR A 78 9.79 2.68 -9.57
CA THR A 78 10.83 1.65 -9.39
C THR A 78 10.25 0.53 -8.53
N PHE A 79 10.00 -0.64 -9.14
CA PHE A 79 9.29 -1.74 -8.50
C PHE A 79 10.28 -2.79 -7.99
N ALA A 80 10.74 -2.66 -6.75
CA ALA A 80 11.76 -3.50 -6.14
C ALA A 80 11.23 -4.62 -5.23
N ALA A 81 9.93 -4.60 -4.88
CA ALA A 81 9.33 -5.63 -4.03
C ALA A 81 9.52 -7.03 -4.61
N CYS A 82 9.68 -8.02 -3.73
CA CYS A 82 9.96 -9.40 -4.13
C CYS A 82 9.25 -10.39 -3.19
N SER A 83 8.56 -11.38 -3.77
CA SER A 83 7.88 -12.43 -3.01
C SER A 83 8.83 -13.11 -2.03
N GLY A 84 8.33 -13.37 -0.81
CA GLY A 84 9.09 -14.04 0.25
C GLY A 84 10.10 -13.14 0.99
N ALA A 85 10.25 -11.86 0.60
CA ALA A 85 11.24 -10.98 1.19
C ALA A 85 11.02 -10.80 2.71
N ARG A 86 12.10 -10.91 3.46
CA ARG A 86 12.24 -10.58 4.87
C ARG A 86 12.97 -9.25 5.03
N VAL A 87 13.08 -8.73 6.24
CA VAL A 87 13.80 -7.46 6.49
C VAL A 87 15.21 -7.42 5.86
N PRO A 88 16.06 -8.47 5.95
CA PRO A 88 17.36 -8.47 5.27
C PRO A 88 17.25 -8.35 3.74
N ASP A 89 16.23 -8.95 3.12
CA ASP A 89 16.01 -8.86 1.68
C ASP A 89 15.54 -7.46 1.27
N VAL A 90 14.67 -6.86 2.08
CA VAL A 90 14.25 -5.48 1.85
C VAL A 90 15.41 -4.49 2.03
N LEU A 91 16.34 -4.75 2.93
CA LEU A 91 17.59 -3.98 3.01
C LEU A 91 18.39 -4.04 1.70
N ASN A 92 18.43 -5.18 1.01
CA ASN A 92 19.06 -5.30 -0.32
C ASN A 92 18.26 -4.53 -1.41
N GLN A 93 16.93 -4.39 -1.27
CA GLN A 93 16.11 -3.58 -2.18
C GLN A 93 16.41 -2.07 -2.07
N LEU A 94 17.03 -1.60 -0.99
CA LEU A 94 17.34 -0.18 -0.78
C LEU A 94 18.34 0.40 -1.78
N GLY A 95 19.00 -0.43 -2.59
CA GLY A 95 19.77 0.04 -3.74
C GLY A 95 18.94 0.78 -4.80
N SER A 96 17.62 0.60 -4.79
CA SER A 96 16.67 1.28 -5.66
C SER A 96 16.28 2.69 -5.18
N LEU A 97 16.63 3.09 -3.96
CA LEU A 97 16.37 4.42 -3.42
C LEU A 97 17.47 5.41 -3.79
N THR A 98 17.08 6.65 -4.01
CA THR A 98 17.97 7.78 -4.25
C THR A 98 17.51 8.99 -3.44
N THR A 99 18.35 10.01 -3.34
CA THR A 99 17.97 11.28 -2.67
C THR A 99 16.85 12.03 -3.39
N SER A 100 16.58 11.72 -4.67
CA SER A 100 15.46 12.25 -5.45
C SER A 100 14.17 11.44 -5.29
N THR A 101 14.20 10.28 -4.63
CA THR A 101 12.99 9.48 -4.39
C THR A 101 11.98 10.29 -3.57
N THR A 102 10.78 10.46 -4.10
CA THR A 102 9.71 11.28 -3.52
C THR A 102 8.73 10.45 -2.71
N TYR A 103 8.44 9.24 -3.18
CA TYR A 103 7.49 8.33 -2.55
C TYR A 103 8.14 6.97 -2.31
N VAL A 104 7.86 6.39 -1.15
CA VAL A 104 8.29 5.02 -0.81
C VAL A 104 7.11 4.28 -0.18
N THR A 105 6.88 3.04 -0.63
CA THR A 105 6.06 2.08 0.12
C THR A 105 6.92 0.90 0.54
N VAL A 106 6.57 0.29 1.68
CA VAL A 106 7.21 -0.94 2.14
C VAL A 106 6.22 -1.79 2.93
N SER A 107 6.10 -3.08 2.58
CA SER A 107 5.47 -4.13 3.40
C SER A 107 6.53 -5.15 3.78
N VAL A 108 6.66 -5.48 5.07
CA VAL A 108 7.67 -6.44 5.55
C VAL A 108 7.36 -6.86 6.98
N GLY A 109 7.84 -8.01 7.37
CA GLY A 109 7.75 -8.53 8.75
C GLY A 109 6.90 -9.78 8.87
N GLY A 110 5.97 -10.04 7.94
CA GLY A 110 5.17 -11.27 7.92
C GLY A 110 6.03 -12.51 7.71
N ASN A 111 6.92 -12.49 6.72
CA ASN A 111 7.86 -13.59 6.44
C ASN A 111 8.91 -13.75 7.56
N ASP A 112 9.34 -12.65 8.17
CA ASP A 112 10.26 -12.69 9.32
C ASP A 112 9.64 -13.40 10.52
N ALA A 113 8.35 -13.19 10.75
CA ALA A 113 7.58 -13.86 11.80
C ALA A 113 7.21 -15.32 11.45
N GLY A 114 7.60 -15.83 10.27
CA GLY A 114 7.33 -17.21 9.85
C GLY A 114 5.89 -17.46 9.42
N PHE A 115 5.20 -16.46 8.87
CA PHE A 115 3.77 -16.54 8.55
C PHE A 115 3.40 -17.76 7.68
N ALA A 116 4.20 -18.08 6.64
CA ALA A 116 3.94 -19.22 5.76
C ALA A 116 3.99 -20.55 6.53
N ASP A 117 4.94 -20.71 7.44
CA ASP A 117 5.09 -21.91 8.27
C ASP A 117 3.92 -22.04 9.25
N VAL A 118 3.50 -20.91 9.86
CA VAL A 118 2.34 -20.87 10.77
C VAL A 118 1.07 -21.31 10.03
N ILE A 119 0.77 -20.73 8.87
CA ILE A 119 -0.41 -21.09 8.07
C ILE A 119 -0.36 -22.56 7.65
N THR A 120 0.79 -23.04 7.19
CA THR A 120 0.99 -24.44 6.78
C THR A 120 0.73 -25.39 7.94
N GLN A 121 1.17 -25.06 9.14
CA GLN A 121 0.94 -25.88 10.32
C GLN A 121 -0.52 -25.86 10.76
N CYS A 122 -1.17 -24.67 10.78
CA CYS A 122 -2.58 -24.55 11.11
C CYS A 122 -3.50 -25.27 10.12
N ALA A 123 -3.09 -25.40 8.85
CA ALA A 123 -3.84 -26.10 7.82
C ALA A 123 -3.82 -27.63 7.96
N LYS A 124 -3.00 -28.21 8.84
CA LYS A 124 -2.95 -29.66 9.05
C LYS A 124 -4.18 -30.15 9.81
N PRO A 125 -4.66 -31.40 9.49
CA PRO A 125 -5.82 -31.94 10.17
C PRO A 125 -5.52 -32.30 11.64
N TRP A 126 -6.60 -32.39 12.45
CA TRP A 126 -6.46 -32.95 13.81
C TRP A 126 -5.70 -34.28 13.79
N PRO A 127 -4.78 -34.59 14.74
CA PRO A 127 -4.55 -33.89 16.03
C PRO A 127 -3.52 -32.75 15.98
N TRP A 128 -3.06 -32.32 14.84
CA TRP A 128 -2.08 -31.26 14.71
C TRP A 128 -2.68 -29.90 15.13
N THR A 129 -1.90 -29.08 15.79
CA THR A 129 -2.24 -27.69 16.16
C THR A 129 -1.10 -26.78 15.75
N CYS A 130 -1.35 -25.48 15.67
CA CYS A 130 -0.33 -24.48 15.34
C CYS A 130 -0.04 -23.50 16.50
N THR A 131 -0.41 -23.86 17.71
CA THR A 131 -0.22 -22.99 18.88
C THR A 131 1.25 -22.63 19.10
N THR A 132 2.15 -23.57 18.90
CA THR A 132 3.61 -23.35 19.06
C THR A 132 4.12 -22.34 18.02
N GLU A 133 3.74 -22.49 16.76
CA GLU A 133 4.16 -21.63 15.66
C GLU A 133 3.60 -20.23 15.83
N ILE A 134 2.34 -20.08 16.25
CA ILE A 134 1.72 -18.78 16.57
C ILE A 134 2.47 -18.11 17.74
N ASN A 135 2.80 -18.85 18.80
CA ASN A 135 3.54 -18.30 19.93
C ASN A 135 4.96 -17.86 19.54
N ASN A 136 5.64 -18.62 18.69
CA ASN A 136 6.95 -18.26 18.16
C ASN A 136 6.89 -17.00 17.30
N ALA A 137 5.89 -16.90 16.41
CA ALA A 137 5.63 -15.70 15.60
C ALA A 137 5.37 -14.48 16.49
N ASN A 138 4.48 -14.61 17.48
CA ASN A 138 4.17 -13.54 18.44
C ASN A 138 5.41 -13.10 19.24
N ASN A 139 6.24 -14.05 19.66
CA ASN A 139 7.49 -13.75 20.37
C ASN A 139 8.47 -12.99 19.48
N TYR A 140 8.64 -13.41 18.22
CA TYR A 140 9.47 -12.71 17.24
C TYR A 140 8.98 -11.28 17.01
N ILE A 141 7.67 -11.09 16.78
CA ILE A 141 7.06 -9.79 16.55
C ILE A 141 7.28 -8.83 17.71
N ARG A 142 7.19 -9.33 18.97
CA ARG A 142 7.38 -8.49 20.15
C ARG A 142 8.84 -8.13 20.41
N ASN A 143 9.74 -9.09 20.26
CA ASN A 143 11.08 -8.99 20.84
C ASN A 143 12.19 -8.78 19.80
N THR A 144 12.02 -9.22 18.55
CA THR A 144 13.05 -9.17 17.50
C THR A 144 12.73 -8.19 16.40
N LEU A 145 11.52 -8.25 15.88
CA LEU A 145 11.09 -7.43 14.75
C LEU A 145 11.25 -5.92 14.97
N PRO A 146 10.99 -5.34 16.16
CA PRO A 146 11.15 -3.91 16.38
C PRO A 146 12.56 -3.40 16.08
N GLY A 147 13.59 -4.15 16.48
CA GLY A 147 14.99 -3.80 16.19
C GLY A 147 15.31 -3.88 14.70
N ALA A 148 14.82 -4.91 14.01
CA ALA A 148 15.00 -5.08 12.59
C ALA A 148 14.34 -3.94 11.78
N LEU A 149 13.09 -3.58 12.14
CA LEU A 149 12.35 -2.45 11.52
C LEU A 149 13.03 -1.11 11.78
N ASN A 150 13.55 -0.88 12.98
CA ASN A 150 14.30 0.34 13.27
C ASN A 150 15.51 0.50 12.36
N ASN A 151 16.28 -0.56 12.15
CA ASN A 151 17.42 -0.54 11.23
C ASN A 151 16.98 -0.25 9.80
N LEU A 152 15.95 -0.95 9.30
CA LEU A 152 15.41 -0.75 7.96
C LEU A 152 14.90 0.69 7.75
N TYR A 153 14.09 1.20 8.67
CA TYR A 153 13.47 2.52 8.51
C TYR A 153 14.50 3.66 8.62
N ASN A 154 15.51 3.49 9.48
CA ASN A 154 16.66 4.41 9.52
C ASN A 154 17.38 4.47 8.17
N GLN A 155 17.65 3.32 7.56
CA GLN A 155 18.32 3.28 6.25
C GLN A 155 17.44 3.82 5.12
N ILE A 156 16.12 3.57 5.13
CA ILE A 156 15.19 4.21 4.19
C ILE A 156 15.27 5.74 4.32
N ARG A 157 15.20 6.28 5.55
CA ARG A 157 15.29 7.72 5.79
C ARG A 157 16.63 8.30 5.36
N THR A 158 17.72 7.59 5.58
CA THR A 158 19.08 8.01 5.17
C THR A 158 19.21 8.08 3.64
N LYS A 159 18.69 7.09 2.92
CA LYS A 159 18.81 7.02 1.45
C LYS A 159 17.81 7.95 0.73
N ALA A 160 16.64 8.15 1.30
CA ALA A 160 15.58 9.00 0.74
C ALA A 160 15.08 10.00 1.81
N PRO A 161 15.91 11.00 2.18
CA PRO A 161 15.68 11.86 3.34
C PRO A 161 14.38 12.68 3.26
N ASN A 162 13.95 13.03 2.06
CA ASN A 162 12.78 13.85 1.80
C ASN A 162 11.55 13.02 1.35
N ALA A 163 11.67 11.69 1.26
CA ALA A 163 10.60 10.85 0.76
C ALA A 163 9.42 10.80 1.74
N ARG A 164 8.23 10.80 1.18
CA ARG A 164 6.99 10.39 1.87
C ARG A 164 6.97 8.88 1.91
N VAL A 165 7.03 8.32 3.11
CA VAL A 165 7.10 6.86 3.30
C VAL A 165 5.80 6.36 3.88
N ALA A 166 5.19 5.38 3.20
CA ALA A 166 4.04 4.62 3.67
C ALA A 166 4.47 3.19 3.98
N VAL A 167 4.36 2.81 5.25
CA VAL A 167 4.53 1.43 5.71
C VAL A 167 3.18 0.75 5.59
N VAL A 168 3.08 -0.27 4.75
CA VAL A 168 1.81 -0.89 4.38
C VAL A 168 1.62 -2.17 5.18
N GLY A 169 0.52 -2.22 5.96
CA GLY A 169 0.18 -3.35 6.81
C GLY A 169 -0.47 -4.51 6.05
N TYR A 170 -0.76 -5.56 6.79
CA TYR A 170 -1.43 -6.77 6.31
C TYR A 170 -2.88 -6.81 6.82
N PRO A 171 -3.83 -7.41 6.06
CA PRO A 171 -5.20 -7.58 6.51
C PRO A 171 -5.31 -8.69 7.56
N ARG A 172 -6.45 -8.74 8.25
CA ARG A 172 -6.91 -9.98 8.86
C ARG A 172 -7.40 -10.90 7.75
N LEU A 173 -7.01 -12.18 7.82
CA LEU A 173 -7.26 -13.11 6.73
C LEU A 173 -8.57 -13.88 6.87
N PHE A 174 -9.12 -14.00 8.09
CA PHE A 174 -10.19 -14.93 8.40
C PHE A 174 -11.39 -14.24 9.02
N ASN A 175 -12.58 -14.79 8.74
CA ASN A 175 -13.87 -14.33 9.30
C ASN A 175 -14.48 -15.29 10.33
N GLY A 176 -13.80 -16.39 10.67
CA GLY A 176 -14.28 -17.43 11.58
C GLY A 176 -14.98 -18.60 10.88
N ALA A 177 -15.24 -18.54 9.57
CA ALA A 177 -15.85 -19.62 8.82
C ALA A 177 -14.81 -20.62 8.27
N GLU A 178 -15.20 -21.88 8.13
CA GLU A 178 -14.41 -22.92 7.50
C GLU A 178 -14.99 -23.24 6.13
N CYS A 179 -14.38 -22.76 5.04
CA CYS A 179 -14.82 -23.00 3.67
C CYS A 179 -13.83 -23.80 2.81
N ASN A 180 -12.58 -23.89 3.23
CA ASN A 180 -11.53 -24.59 2.49
C ASN A 180 -11.45 -26.07 2.94
N VAL A 181 -11.98 -26.97 2.14
CA VAL A 181 -12.04 -28.42 2.46
C VAL A 181 -10.65 -29.03 2.66
N GLY A 182 -9.63 -28.51 1.95
CA GLY A 182 -8.25 -29.01 1.99
C GLY A 182 -7.33 -28.35 3.04
N ALA A 183 -7.77 -27.26 3.67
CA ALA A 183 -7.00 -26.56 4.68
C ALA A 183 -7.96 -26.02 5.74
N ARG A 184 -8.39 -26.90 6.64
CA ARG A 184 -9.34 -26.56 7.70
C ARG A 184 -8.61 -25.91 8.86
N ILE A 185 -8.47 -24.59 8.81
CA ILE A 185 -8.02 -23.78 9.92
C ILE A 185 -9.25 -23.54 10.80
N SER A 186 -9.25 -24.08 12.02
CA SER A 186 -10.39 -23.98 12.93
C SER A 186 -10.70 -22.53 13.33
N PRO A 187 -11.93 -22.18 13.73
CA PRO A 187 -12.28 -20.82 14.17
C PRO A 187 -11.38 -20.28 15.29
N GLY A 188 -10.93 -21.16 16.20
CA GLY A 188 -9.99 -20.79 17.26
C GLY A 188 -8.60 -20.42 16.74
N GLU A 189 -8.09 -21.17 15.77
CA GLU A 189 -6.82 -20.87 15.09
C GLU A 189 -6.94 -19.61 14.24
N GLN A 190 -8.04 -19.44 13.50
CA GLN A 190 -8.32 -18.21 12.75
C GLN A 190 -8.33 -16.97 13.64
N SER A 191 -8.96 -17.05 14.81
CA SER A 191 -8.95 -15.98 15.81
C SER A 191 -7.53 -15.66 16.28
N SER A 192 -6.72 -16.68 16.55
CA SER A 192 -5.33 -16.52 16.99
C SER A 192 -4.43 -15.93 15.90
N LEU A 193 -4.64 -16.34 14.63
CA LEU A 193 -3.95 -15.79 13.46
C LEU A 193 -4.30 -14.31 13.23
N ASN A 194 -5.58 -13.95 13.35
CA ASN A 194 -6.02 -12.56 13.26
C ASN A 194 -5.44 -11.70 14.39
N ALA A 195 -5.36 -12.24 15.61
CA ALA A 195 -4.70 -11.55 16.73
C ALA A 195 -3.19 -11.36 16.49
N THR A 196 -2.54 -12.31 15.83
CA THR A 196 -1.12 -12.18 15.42
C THR A 196 -0.95 -11.09 14.35
N ALA A 197 -1.88 -11.00 13.39
CA ALA A 197 -1.90 -9.90 12.41
C ALA A 197 -2.11 -8.53 13.09
N ASP A 198 -2.95 -8.46 14.12
CA ASP A 198 -3.14 -7.24 14.92
C ASP A 198 -1.89 -6.83 15.69
N LEU A 199 -1.19 -7.81 16.27
CA LEU A 199 0.09 -7.58 16.96
C LEU A 199 1.15 -7.07 15.98
N LEU A 200 1.26 -7.69 14.79
CA LEU A 200 2.18 -7.24 13.75
C LEU A 200 1.86 -5.81 13.30
N ALA A 201 0.59 -5.51 13.05
CA ALA A 201 0.15 -4.18 12.66
C ALA A 201 0.49 -3.11 13.72
N SER A 202 0.21 -3.37 15.00
CA SER A 202 0.50 -2.42 16.08
C SER A 202 2.00 -2.20 16.28
N THR A 203 2.81 -3.26 16.20
CA THR A 203 4.27 -3.19 16.29
C THR A 203 4.84 -2.38 15.12
N THR A 204 4.41 -2.67 13.91
CA THR A 204 4.86 -1.99 12.69
C THR A 204 4.45 -0.51 12.69
N ALA A 205 3.20 -0.21 13.08
CA ALA A 205 2.70 1.16 13.20
C ALA A 205 3.51 2.00 14.20
N GLY A 206 3.80 1.43 15.37
CA GLY A 206 4.62 2.10 16.38
C GLY A 206 6.04 2.41 15.88
N ARG A 207 6.65 1.50 15.11
CA ARG A 207 7.97 1.74 14.52
C ARG A 207 7.90 2.75 13.38
N ALA A 208 6.89 2.67 12.50
CA ALA A 208 6.67 3.65 11.44
C ALA A 208 6.55 5.08 11.99
N ALA A 209 5.74 5.27 13.03
CA ALA A 209 5.54 6.55 13.69
C ALA A 209 6.85 7.14 14.24
N ALA A 210 7.72 6.32 14.81
CA ALA A 210 9.01 6.77 15.36
C ALA A 210 9.96 7.37 14.31
N TYR A 211 9.75 7.06 13.02
CA TYR A 211 10.52 7.62 11.88
C TYR A 211 9.74 8.67 11.08
N GLY A 212 8.57 9.10 11.56
CA GLY A 212 7.69 10.01 10.83
C GLY A 212 7.11 9.38 9.56
N PHE A 213 7.03 8.05 9.49
CA PHE A 213 6.41 7.31 8.39
C PHE A 213 4.93 7.11 8.66
N ARG A 214 4.13 7.02 7.60
CA ARG A 214 2.70 6.73 7.71
C ARG A 214 2.46 5.24 7.69
N PHE A 215 1.80 4.71 8.69
CA PHE A 215 1.30 3.35 8.64
C PHE A 215 -0.04 3.32 7.91
N VAL A 216 -0.17 2.43 6.94
CA VAL A 216 -1.41 2.17 6.19
C VAL A 216 -2.06 0.92 6.76
N ASP A 217 -3.06 1.12 7.59
CA ASP A 217 -3.84 0.04 8.19
C ASP A 217 -4.95 -0.41 7.22
N VAL A 218 -4.81 -1.60 6.69
CA VAL A 218 -5.77 -2.18 5.73
C VAL A 218 -6.79 -3.11 6.39
N ARG A 219 -6.68 -3.40 7.69
CA ARG A 219 -7.55 -4.36 8.38
C ARG A 219 -9.02 -3.96 8.33
N GLY A 220 -9.32 -2.67 8.49
CA GLY A 220 -10.68 -2.16 8.41
C GLY A 220 -11.33 -2.39 7.03
N PRO A 221 -10.73 -1.89 5.94
CA PRO A 221 -11.26 -2.09 4.57
C PRO A 221 -11.42 -3.56 4.17
N PHE A 222 -10.58 -4.47 4.66
CA PHE A 222 -10.71 -5.89 4.39
C PHE A 222 -11.78 -6.61 5.24
N THR A 223 -12.43 -5.93 6.18
CA THR A 223 -13.56 -6.50 6.94
C THR A 223 -14.72 -6.77 6.00
N GLY A 224 -15.24 -8.00 5.99
CA GLY A 224 -16.26 -8.48 5.05
C GLY A 224 -15.68 -8.95 3.71
N HIS A 225 -14.34 -9.02 3.59
CA HIS A 225 -13.62 -9.46 2.40
C HIS A 225 -12.49 -10.46 2.70
N ALA A 226 -12.54 -11.10 3.86
CA ALA A 226 -11.63 -12.15 4.28
C ALA A 226 -11.87 -13.45 3.51
N VAL A 227 -11.04 -14.44 3.76
CA VAL A 227 -11.28 -15.82 3.28
C VAL A 227 -12.64 -16.30 3.80
N CYS A 228 -13.44 -16.91 2.96
CA CYS A 228 -14.81 -17.38 3.19
C CYS A 228 -15.91 -16.28 3.22
N ASP A 229 -15.58 -15.02 2.98
CA ASP A 229 -16.61 -14.01 2.74
C ASP A 229 -17.21 -14.17 1.32
N SER A 230 -18.41 -13.66 1.11
CA SER A 230 -19.10 -13.74 -0.19
C SER A 230 -18.35 -13.04 -1.32
N VAL A 231 -17.58 -12.00 -1.00
CA VAL A 231 -16.70 -11.28 -1.92
C VAL A 231 -15.30 -11.21 -1.29
N GLU A 232 -14.48 -12.21 -1.58
CA GLU A 232 -13.12 -12.28 -1.06
C GLU A 232 -12.19 -11.28 -1.75
N TRP A 233 -11.37 -10.58 -0.95
CA TRP A 233 -10.21 -9.80 -1.39
C TRP A 233 -8.89 -10.48 -1.04
N VAL A 234 -8.95 -11.57 -0.30
CA VAL A 234 -7.83 -12.46 0.01
C VAL A 234 -8.18 -13.83 -0.53
N ASN A 235 -7.28 -14.43 -1.29
CA ASN A 235 -7.46 -15.80 -1.75
C ASN A 235 -7.46 -16.77 -0.55
N GLY A 236 -8.36 -17.73 -0.52
CA GLY A 236 -8.23 -18.91 0.34
C GLY A 236 -7.14 -19.86 -0.18
N LEU A 237 -7.22 -21.14 0.22
CA LEU A 237 -6.33 -22.16 -0.34
C LEU A 237 -6.46 -22.20 -1.87
N SER A 238 -5.37 -22.01 -2.57
CA SER A 238 -5.34 -21.79 -4.02
C SER A 238 -4.41 -22.77 -4.74
N ASN A 239 -4.63 -22.95 -6.03
CA ASN A 239 -3.69 -23.58 -6.93
C ASN A 239 -3.28 -22.55 -8.01
N PRO A 240 -2.00 -22.18 -8.13
CA PRO A 240 -0.85 -22.70 -7.37
C PRO A 240 -0.89 -22.26 -5.88
N ILE A 241 -0.28 -23.06 -5.01
CA ILE A 241 -0.29 -22.87 -3.54
C ILE A 241 0.28 -21.50 -3.11
N LEU A 242 1.20 -20.95 -3.89
CA LEU A 242 1.81 -19.63 -3.69
C LEU A 242 0.77 -18.51 -3.62
N GLU A 243 -0.35 -18.65 -4.30
CA GLU A 243 -1.43 -17.66 -4.33
C GLU A 243 -2.29 -17.65 -3.06
N SER A 244 -2.17 -18.70 -2.23
CA SER A 244 -2.97 -18.86 -1.01
C SER A 244 -2.68 -17.74 -0.01
N TYR A 245 -3.74 -17.23 0.60
CA TYR A 245 -3.68 -16.22 1.67
C TYR A 245 -3.01 -14.90 1.26
N HIS A 246 -3.00 -14.60 -0.05
CA HIS A 246 -2.54 -13.33 -0.60
C HIS A 246 -3.72 -12.52 -1.15
N PRO A 247 -3.59 -11.18 -1.19
CA PRO A 247 -4.61 -10.30 -1.77
C PRO A 247 -4.79 -10.60 -3.25
N ASN A 248 -6.03 -10.75 -3.69
CA ASN A 248 -6.35 -10.86 -5.11
C ASN A 248 -6.43 -9.47 -5.78
N GLY A 249 -6.78 -9.43 -7.08
CA GLY A 249 -6.90 -8.18 -7.82
C GLY A 249 -7.84 -7.15 -7.18
N ASN A 250 -8.95 -7.59 -6.58
CA ASN A 250 -9.88 -6.72 -5.86
C ASN A 250 -9.26 -6.18 -4.57
N GLY A 251 -8.56 -7.03 -3.81
CA GLY A 251 -7.82 -6.62 -2.61
C GLY A 251 -6.80 -5.53 -2.92
N HIS A 252 -6.04 -5.68 -4.01
CA HIS A 252 -5.11 -4.64 -4.45
C HIS A 252 -5.83 -3.36 -4.88
N THR A 253 -6.88 -3.47 -5.70
CA THR A 253 -7.56 -2.31 -6.31
C THR A 253 -8.42 -1.54 -5.31
N ALA A 254 -9.23 -2.24 -4.51
CA ALA A 254 -10.19 -1.63 -3.59
C ALA A 254 -9.63 -1.53 -2.15
N GLY A 255 -8.87 -2.52 -1.70
CA GLY A 255 -8.34 -2.58 -0.34
C GLY A 255 -7.08 -1.73 -0.13
N TYR A 256 -6.08 -1.89 -0.98
CA TYR A 256 -4.78 -1.24 -0.81
C TYR A 256 -4.66 0.11 -1.51
N THR A 257 -4.96 0.16 -2.81
CA THR A 257 -4.62 1.30 -3.68
C THR A 257 -5.17 2.64 -3.20
N PRO A 258 -6.44 2.79 -2.76
CA PRO A 258 -6.95 4.07 -2.31
C PRO A 258 -6.24 4.57 -1.04
N LEU A 259 -6.01 3.68 -0.07
CA LEU A 259 -5.40 4.02 1.20
C LEU A 259 -3.93 4.43 1.03
N VAL A 260 -3.18 3.66 0.25
CA VAL A 260 -1.75 3.93 -0.02
C VAL A 260 -1.61 5.25 -0.81
N THR A 261 -2.46 5.47 -1.83
CA THR A 261 -2.47 6.73 -2.58
C THR A 261 -2.72 7.92 -1.65
N ASN A 262 -3.73 7.84 -0.78
CA ASN A 262 -4.05 8.91 0.17
C ASN A 262 -2.91 9.15 1.17
N ALA A 263 -2.27 8.07 1.65
CA ALA A 263 -1.14 8.19 2.56
C ALA A 263 0.06 8.89 1.93
N LEU A 264 0.32 8.68 0.64
CA LEU A 264 1.43 9.32 -0.08
C LEU A 264 1.06 10.72 -0.59
N ALA A 265 -0.18 10.96 -1.01
CA ALA A 265 -0.63 12.25 -1.53
C ALA A 265 -0.76 13.33 -0.44
N ALA A 266 -1.20 12.95 0.77
CA ALA A 266 -1.39 13.92 1.85
C ALA A 266 -0.05 14.58 2.22
N ALA A 267 -0.05 15.92 2.35
CA ALA A 267 1.12 16.67 2.78
C ALA A 267 1.68 16.09 4.09
N ALA A 268 3.01 16.11 4.27
CA ALA A 268 3.61 15.75 5.54
C ALA A 268 2.97 16.66 6.62
N ALA A 269 2.43 16.05 7.68
CA ALA A 269 2.04 16.83 8.84
C ALA A 269 3.31 17.55 9.30
N ARG A 270 3.31 18.90 9.28
CA ARG A 270 4.41 19.68 9.86
C ARG A 270 4.31 19.47 11.37
N VAL A 271 5.26 18.75 11.93
CA VAL A 271 5.48 18.66 13.38
C VAL A 271 6.18 19.91 13.83
#